data_b8cd990080b7673f6b7b62b17b46249a
#
_entry.id   b8cd990080b7673f6b7b62b17b46249a
#
_cell.length_a   1.000
_cell.length_b   1.000
_cell.length_c   1.000
_cell.angle_alpha   90.00
_cell.angle_beta   90.00
_cell.angle_gamma   90.00
#
_symmetry.space_group_name_H-M   'P 1'
#
loop_
_entity.id
_entity.type
_entity.pdbx_description
1 polymer ?
#
loop_
_entity_poly.entity_id
_entity_poly.type
_entity_poly.pdbx_seq_one_letter_code
_entity_poly.pdbx_strand_id
1 'polypeptide(L)'
;MMVEKLDTLGIHLEWERVQAMAGDGAVCRPHIALAMVEAGYCKEPKDAFPEYLGRNGLAYIERSKLTPEDAVGMIRDVGGVAVLAHPAYMNDMESGIANLSKCGVTGMEVYYSQYNDDTIRQLA
;
A
#
# COMPACT_ATOMS: atom_id res chain seq x y z
N MET A 1 1.60 -9.02 13.83
CA MET A 1 0.67 -8.90 12.64
C MET A 1 -0.69 -8.33 13.04
N MET A 2 -1.53 -7.87 12.05
CA MET A 2 -2.88 -7.36 12.37
C MET A 2 -3.79 -8.45 12.99
N VAL A 3 -3.67 -9.69 12.53
CA VAL A 3 -4.41 -10.84 13.10
C VAL A 3 -4.03 -11.09 14.57
N GLU A 4 -2.76 -11.03 14.92
CA GLU A 4 -2.32 -11.14 16.33
C GLU A 4 -2.91 -10.02 17.19
N LYS A 5 -3.01 -8.82 16.63
CA LYS A 5 -3.63 -7.70 17.36
C LYS A 5 -5.14 -7.89 17.53
N LEU A 6 -5.83 -8.46 16.55
CA LEU A 6 -7.23 -8.86 16.67
C LEU A 6 -7.41 -9.92 17.77
N ASP A 7 -6.50 -10.88 17.85
CA ASP A 7 -6.52 -11.92 18.88
C ASP A 7 -6.46 -11.32 20.30
N THR A 8 -5.61 -10.30 20.52
CA THR A 8 -5.56 -9.57 21.79
C THR A 8 -6.84 -8.79 22.12
N LEU A 9 -7.68 -8.53 21.13
CA LEU A 9 -8.98 -7.88 21.26
C LEU A 9 -10.15 -8.89 21.40
N GLY A 10 -9.84 -10.19 21.50
CA GLY A 10 -10.84 -11.26 21.61
C GLY A 10 -11.43 -11.70 20.27
N ILE A 11 -10.84 -11.29 19.16
CA ILE A 11 -11.25 -11.68 17.80
C ILE A 11 -10.26 -12.73 17.28
N HIS A 12 -10.63 -13.99 17.46
CA HIS A 12 -9.78 -15.13 17.10
C HIS A 12 -10.03 -15.54 15.64
N LEU A 13 -9.00 -15.41 14.80
CA LEU A 13 -9.04 -15.78 13.39
C LEU A 13 -7.90 -16.75 13.10
N GLU A 14 -8.24 -17.90 12.53
CA GLU A 14 -7.25 -18.86 12.04
C GLU A 14 -6.50 -18.27 10.83
N TRP A 15 -5.16 -18.19 10.95
CA TRP A 15 -4.32 -17.58 9.90
C TRP A 15 -4.47 -18.29 8.56
N GLU A 16 -4.58 -19.61 8.57
CA GLU A 16 -4.79 -20.45 7.40
C GLU A 16 -6.08 -20.09 6.65
N ARG A 17 -7.14 -19.70 7.38
CA ARG A 17 -8.40 -19.25 6.78
C ARG A 17 -8.23 -17.88 6.10
N VAL A 18 -7.51 -16.97 6.74
CA VAL A 18 -7.22 -15.66 6.15
C VAL A 18 -6.37 -15.83 4.88
N GLN A 19 -5.39 -16.73 4.90
CA GLN A 19 -4.59 -17.05 3.70
C GLN A 19 -5.44 -17.67 2.59
N ALA A 20 -6.32 -18.61 2.93
CA ALA A 20 -7.20 -19.25 1.95
C ALA A 20 -8.10 -18.23 1.22
N MET A 21 -8.53 -17.16 1.91
CA MET A 21 -9.30 -16.07 1.29
C MET A 21 -8.47 -15.21 0.32
N ALA A 22 -7.17 -15.15 0.50
CA ALA A 22 -6.26 -14.44 -0.40
C ALA A 22 -5.88 -15.29 -1.63
N GLY A 23 -6.06 -16.61 -1.57
CA GLY A 23 -5.60 -17.55 -2.60
C GLY A 23 -4.10 -17.41 -2.81
N ASP A 24 -3.66 -17.35 -4.06
CA ASP A 24 -2.25 -17.18 -4.43
C ASP A 24 -1.76 -15.73 -4.28
N GLY A 25 -2.64 -14.81 -3.89
CA GLY A 25 -2.33 -13.40 -3.73
C GLY A 25 -1.78 -13.03 -2.36
N ALA A 26 -1.30 -11.79 -2.23
CA ALA A 26 -0.88 -11.24 -0.93
C ALA A 26 -2.09 -11.02 0.00
N VAL A 27 -1.96 -11.45 1.24
CA VAL A 27 -2.98 -11.18 2.28
C VAL A 27 -3.07 -9.67 2.53
N CYS A 28 -4.28 -9.13 2.44
CA CYS A 28 -4.57 -7.74 2.72
C CYS A 28 -5.84 -7.58 3.58
N ARG A 29 -6.08 -6.38 4.09
CA ARG A 29 -7.17 -6.10 5.04
C ARG A 29 -8.56 -6.62 4.61
N PRO A 30 -8.96 -6.53 3.32
CA PRO A 30 -10.22 -7.14 2.88
C PRO A 30 -10.33 -8.64 3.17
N HIS A 31 -9.24 -9.40 3.06
CA HIS A 31 -9.23 -10.84 3.37
C HIS A 31 -9.42 -11.09 4.86
N ILE A 32 -8.84 -10.25 5.72
CA ILE A 32 -9.07 -10.30 7.17
C ILE A 32 -10.55 -9.98 7.48
N ALA A 33 -11.12 -8.96 6.81
CA ALA A 33 -12.54 -8.61 6.97
C ALA A 33 -13.47 -9.75 6.56
N LEU A 34 -13.16 -10.47 5.48
CA LEU A 34 -13.91 -11.66 5.07
C LEU A 34 -13.83 -12.78 6.13
N ALA A 35 -12.64 -13.01 6.68
CA ALA A 35 -12.48 -13.99 7.77
C ALA A 35 -13.24 -13.60 9.03
N MET A 36 -13.32 -12.30 9.36
CA MET A 36 -14.14 -11.81 10.46
C MET A 36 -15.63 -12.05 10.24
N VAL A 37 -16.12 -11.91 9.02
CA VAL A 37 -17.52 -12.22 8.66
C VAL A 37 -17.77 -13.72 8.79
N GLU A 38 -16.89 -14.56 8.24
CA GLU A 38 -17.02 -16.03 8.35
C GLU A 38 -17.02 -16.51 9.81
N ALA A 39 -16.18 -15.90 10.66
CA ALA A 39 -16.12 -16.18 12.08
C ALA A 39 -17.27 -15.57 12.90
N GLY A 40 -18.17 -14.80 12.28
CA GLY A 40 -19.35 -14.22 12.90
C GLY A 40 -19.12 -12.92 13.70
N TYR A 41 -17.95 -12.31 13.59
CA TYR A 41 -17.63 -11.04 14.26
C TYR A 41 -18.25 -9.82 13.58
N CYS A 42 -18.53 -9.91 12.27
CA CYS A 42 -19.17 -8.86 11.48
C CYS A 42 -20.24 -9.45 10.59
N LYS A 43 -21.21 -8.64 10.16
CA LYS A 43 -22.25 -9.06 9.19
C LYS A 43 -21.73 -8.94 7.75
N GLU A 44 -21.00 -7.86 7.46
CA GLU A 44 -20.43 -7.58 6.16
C GLU A 44 -18.96 -7.15 6.30
N PRO A 45 -18.10 -7.38 5.28
CA PRO A 45 -16.69 -7.04 5.35
C PRO A 45 -16.43 -5.55 5.66
N LYS A 46 -17.30 -4.65 5.16
CA LYS A 46 -17.19 -3.21 5.40
C LYS A 46 -17.30 -2.84 6.88
N ASP A 47 -18.04 -3.64 7.67
CA ASP A 47 -18.31 -3.36 9.09
C ASP A 47 -17.04 -3.50 9.94
N ALA A 48 -16.07 -4.31 9.49
CA ALA A 48 -14.80 -4.51 10.18
C ALA A 48 -13.87 -3.28 10.14
N PHE A 49 -14.05 -2.36 9.18
CA PHE A 49 -13.08 -1.28 8.97
C PHE A 49 -13.19 -0.14 9.98
N PRO A 50 -14.38 0.40 10.31
CA PRO A 50 -14.49 1.53 11.23
C PRO A 50 -13.89 1.23 12.59
N GLU A 51 -14.14 0.05 13.13
CA GLU A 51 -13.74 -0.33 14.48
C GLU A 51 -12.37 -1.00 14.54
N TYR A 52 -12.04 -1.88 13.59
CA TYR A 52 -10.85 -2.73 13.70
C TYR A 52 -9.77 -2.48 12.65
N LEU A 53 -10.10 -2.51 11.36
CA LEU A 53 -9.12 -2.66 10.27
C LEU A 53 -8.77 -1.34 9.56
N GLY A 54 -9.58 -0.30 9.74
CA GLY A 54 -9.34 1.02 9.15
C GLY A 54 -8.13 1.71 9.76
N ARG A 55 -7.71 2.85 9.17
CA ARG A 55 -6.52 3.59 9.61
C ARG A 55 -6.53 3.97 11.10
N ASN A 56 -7.71 4.20 11.68
CA ASN A 56 -7.90 4.52 13.10
C ASN A 56 -8.50 3.35 13.90
N GLY A 57 -8.61 2.17 13.28
CA GLY A 57 -9.19 0.99 13.92
C GLY A 57 -8.27 0.38 14.98
N LEU A 58 -8.87 -0.31 15.94
CA LEU A 58 -8.18 -0.90 17.09
C LEU A 58 -7.08 -1.90 16.70
N ALA A 59 -7.28 -2.65 15.61
CA ALA A 59 -6.31 -3.62 15.12
C ALA A 59 -5.40 -3.05 14.02
N TYR A 60 -5.52 -1.76 13.69
CA TYR A 60 -4.66 -1.14 12.68
C TYR A 60 -3.19 -1.22 13.08
N ILE A 61 -2.36 -1.61 12.14
CA ILE A 61 -0.90 -1.58 12.25
C ILE A 61 -0.38 -0.71 11.12
N GLU A 62 0.30 0.34 11.49
CA GLU A 62 0.96 1.19 10.50
C GLU A 62 2.10 0.40 9.84
N ARG A 63 2.08 0.35 8.50
CA ARG A 63 3.22 -0.20 7.77
C ARG A 63 4.42 0.73 7.96
N SER A 64 5.57 0.16 8.29
CA SER A 64 6.82 0.90 8.11
C SER A 64 6.91 1.27 6.63
N LYS A 65 6.84 2.56 6.34
CA LYS A 65 7.04 3.06 4.98
C LYS A 65 8.54 3.14 4.76
N LEU A 66 9.02 2.48 3.72
CA LEU A 66 10.33 2.79 3.19
C LEU A 66 10.38 4.27 2.82
N THR A 67 11.42 4.97 3.22
CA THR A 67 11.66 6.31 2.69
C THR A 67 12.03 6.22 1.20
N PRO A 68 11.86 7.28 0.42
CA PRO A 68 12.34 7.30 -0.96
C PRO A 68 13.82 6.96 -1.07
N GLU A 69 14.65 7.46 -0.13
CA GLU A 69 16.08 7.20 -0.04
C GLU A 69 16.36 5.71 0.15
N ASP A 70 15.69 5.06 1.11
CA ASP A 70 15.84 3.63 1.37
C ASP A 70 15.43 2.80 0.15
N ALA A 71 14.29 3.13 -0.46
CA ALA A 71 13.80 2.43 -1.64
C ALA A 71 14.76 2.54 -2.82
N VAL A 72 15.25 3.75 -3.10
CA VAL A 72 16.25 4.00 -4.17
C VAL A 72 17.56 3.29 -3.85
N GLY A 73 18.01 3.33 -2.58
CA GLY A 73 19.19 2.60 -2.13
C GLY A 73 19.09 1.11 -2.45
N MET A 74 18.01 0.46 -2.03
CA MET A 74 17.76 -0.97 -2.29
C MET A 74 17.74 -1.32 -3.78
N ILE A 75 17.14 -0.47 -4.62
CA ILE A 75 17.12 -0.68 -6.08
C ILE A 75 18.55 -0.60 -6.66
N ARG A 76 19.33 0.37 -6.22
CA ARG A 76 20.71 0.55 -6.70
C ARG A 76 21.65 -0.56 -6.23
N ASP A 77 21.49 -1.04 -5.00
CA ASP A 77 22.33 -2.11 -4.43
C ASP A 77 22.25 -3.41 -5.23
N VAL A 78 21.12 -3.64 -5.91
CA VAL A 78 20.94 -4.79 -6.82
C VAL A 78 21.21 -4.44 -8.28
N GLY A 79 21.80 -3.26 -8.58
CA GLY A 79 22.10 -2.81 -9.94
C GLY A 79 20.91 -2.30 -10.74
N GLY A 80 19.77 -2.01 -10.08
CA GLY A 80 18.57 -1.47 -10.71
C GLY A 80 18.61 0.04 -10.90
N VAL A 81 17.66 0.55 -11.69
CA VAL A 81 17.44 1.98 -11.95
C VAL A 81 16.09 2.38 -11.35
N ALA A 82 16.12 3.41 -10.50
CA ALA A 82 14.90 3.94 -9.90
C ALA A 82 14.19 4.90 -10.85
N VAL A 83 12.93 4.60 -11.16
CA VAL A 83 12.06 5.40 -12.04
C VAL A 83 10.80 5.79 -11.26
N LEU A 84 10.45 7.09 -11.26
CA LEU A 84 9.24 7.61 -10.65
C LEU A 84 8.03 7.27 -11.52
N ALA A 85 7.10 6.49 -10.98
CA ALA A 85 5.84 6.19 -11.63
C ALA A 85 4.80 7.29 -11.35
N HIS A 86 3.97 7.59 -12.31
CA HIS A 86 2.79 8.46 -12.23
C HIS A 86 3.02 9.84 -11.56
N PRO A 87 4.05 10.63 -11.94
CA PRO A 87 4.39 11.89 -11.26
C PRO A 87 3.24 12.90 -11.20
N ALA A 88 2.36 12.92 -12.19
CA ALA A 88 1.24 13.86 -12.24
C ALA A 88 0.19 13.66 -11.13
N TYR A 89 0.21 12.55 -10.39
CA TYR A 89 -0.67 12.33 -9.24
C TYR A 89 -0.09 12.85 -7.91
N MET A 90 1.09 13.47 -7.94
CA MET A 90 1.66 14.10 -6.75
C MET A 90 0.97 15.44 -6.49
N ASN A 91 0.72 15.76 -5.22
CA ASN A 91 0.11 17.04 -4.84
C ASN A 91 0.98 18.25 -5.21
N ASP A 92 2.29 18.10 -5.13
CA ASP A 92 3.31 19.06 -5.55
C ASP A 92 4.34 18.30 -6.40
N MET A 93 4.08 18.28 -7.70
CA MET A 93 4.85 17.49 -8.66
C MET A 93 6.28 18.02 -8.79
N GLU A 94 6.46 19.33 -8.91
CA GLU A 94 7.79 19.93 -9.13
C GLU A 94 8.72 19.69 -7.93
N SER A 95 8.27 20.05 -6.74
CA SER A 95 9.04 19.82 -5.50
C SER A 95 9.26 18.33 -5.26
N GLY A 96 8.27 17.49 -5.55
CA GLY A 96 8.37 16.05 -5.42
C GLY A 96 9.41 15.44 -6.34
N ILE A 97 9.42 15.79 -7.62
CA ILE A 97 10.42 15.34 -8.60
C ILE A 97 11.81 15.81 -8.18
N ALA A 98 11.95 17.11 -7.80
CA ALA A 98 13.23 17.64 -7.36
C ALA A 98 13.80 16.92 -6.13
N ASN A 99 12.96 16.59 -5.16
CA ASN A 99 13.37 15.84 -3.97
C ASN A 99 13.76 14.39 -4.30
N LEU A 100 12.96 13.70 -5.10
CA LEU A 100 13.24 12.33 -5.50
C LEU A 100 14.50 12.20 -6.37
N SER A 101 14.77 13.20 -7.22
CA SER A 101 16.01 13.28 -7.98
C SER A 101 17.25 13.37 -7.06
N LYS A 102 17.16 14.13 -5.95
CA LYS A 102 18.23 14.19 -4.94
C LYS A 102 18.46 12.85 -4.25
N CYS A 103 17.41 12.03 -4.10
CA CYS A 103 17.50 10.68 -3.55
C CYS A 103 18.12 9.67 -4.55
N GLY A 104 18.29 10.07 -5.82
CA GLY A 104 18.89 9.22 -6.86
C GLY A 104 17.90 8.56 -7.81
N VAL A 105 16.65 9.03 -7.86
CA VAL A 105 15.72 8.70 -8.94
C VAL A 105 16.23 9.37 -10.22
N THR A 106 16.43 8.60 -11.29
CA THR A 106 17.06 9.05 -12.53
C THR A 106 16.12 9.07 -13.74
N GLY A 107 14.90 8.62 -13.57
CA GLY A 107 13.88 8.63 -14.61
C GLY A 107 12.49 8.85 -14.05
N MET A 108 11.55 9.22 -14.92
CA MET A 108 10.14 9.31 -14.59
C MET A 108 9.27 8.82 -15.75
N GLU A 109 8.07 8.35 -15.42
CA GLU A 109 7.08 7.93 -16.40
C GLU A 109 6.38 9.15 -17.01
N VAL A 110 6.65 9.40 -18.28
CA VAL A 110 6.04 10.49 -19.08
C VAL A 110 4.77 9.99 -19.75
N TYR A 111 4.80 8.76 -20.29
CA TYR A 111 3.69 8.17 -21.03
C TYR A 111 2.94 7.17 -20.16
N TYR A 112 1.76 7.56 -19.69
CA TYR A 112 0.87 6.71 -18.89
C TYR A 112 -0.51 6.70 -19.52
N SER A 113 -1.18 5.56 -19.57
CA SER A 113 -2.44 5.36 -20.28
C SER A 113 -3.60 6.25 -19.84
N GLN A 114 -3.52 6.79 -18.62
CA GLN A 114 -4.54 7.70 -18.06
C GLN A 114 -4.15 9.18 -18.16
N TYR A 115 -2.99 9.51 -18.73
CA TYR A 115 -2.60 10.90 -18.98
C TYR A 115 -3.19 11.42 -20.26
N ASN A 116 -3.61 12.70 -20.23
CA ASN A 116 -3.96 13.45 -21.43
C ASN A 116 -2.71 14.07 -22.06
N ASP A 117 -2.87 14.58 -23.27
CA ASP A 117 -1.78 15.16 -24.05
C ASP A 117 -1.11 16.37 -23.36
N ASP A 118 -1.87 17.15 -22.58
CA ASP A 118 -1.31 18.30 -21.85
C ASP A 118 -0.40 17.85 -20.71
N THR A 119 -0.80 16.83 -19.96
CA THR A 119 0.04 16.22 -18.92
C THR A 119 1.32 15.62 -19.51
N ILE A 120 1.22 14.90 -20.62
CA ILE A 120 2.38 14.33 -21.31
C ILE A 120 3.34 15.44 -21.75
N ARG A 121 2.84 16.53 -22.34
CA ARG A 121 3.66 17.68 -22.75
C ARG A 121 4.34 18.39 -21.58
N GLN A 122 3.71 18.42 -20.42
CA GLN A 122 4.28 19.03 -19.22
C GLN A 122 5.43 18.18 -18.64
N LEU A 123 5.36 16.84 -18.78
CA LEU A 123 6.35 15.91 -18.26
C LEU A 123 7.50 15.62 -19.23
N ALA A 124 7.32 15.88 -20.53
CA ALA A 124 8.33 15.65 -21.57
C ALA A 124 9.34 16.79 -21.65
#